data_267ebb14bc45f6a1af361249cbc0fa20
#
_entry.id   267ebb14bc45f6a1af361249cbc0fa20
#
_cell.length_a   1.000
_cell.length_b   1.000
_cell.length_c   1.000
_cell.angle_alpha   90.00
_cell.angle_beta   90.00
_cell.angle_gamma   90.00
#
_symmetry.space_group_name_H-M   'P 1'
#
loop_
_entity.id
_entity.type
_entity.pdbx_description
1 polymer ?
#
loop_
_entity_poly.entity_id
_entity_poly.type
_entity_poly.pdbx_seq_one_letter_code
_entity_poly.pdbx_strand_id
1 'polypeptide(L)'
;MAQSETSFADRLERARQIHSATLRFVPAFAPADLSLAGAAFSTFLQNADAANLSVSNALIDWKDTVASRSKLLAELNARVLRANARVKSNPAWASHVPTIKALADKIRGQRTPAPKPPKEEGAAPAAKREQGDQSYADIKNHLDQFTAALKKITNYDLNAPVDITTASLSATASQLQAQSSLIASHVQALSAARAARLALYDGLSGLGAKLKAIKESVKSQYGNGSMQHNQIKSLRI
;
A
#
# COMPACT_ATOMS: atom_id res chain seq x y z
N MET A 1 7.02 -8.17 16.34
CA MET A 1 5.56 -7.93 16.45
C MET A 1 5.27 -6.50 15.99
N ALA A 2 4.40 -6.30 15.02
CA ALA A 2 3.98 -4.96 14.62
C ALA A 2 3.15 -4.35 15.77
N GLN A 3 3.60 -3.24 16.32
CA GLN A 3 2.80 -2.47 17.28
C GLN A 3 1.56 -1.91 16.55
N SER A 4 0.39 -2.01 17.17
CA SER A 4 -0.84 -1.50 16.58
C SER A 4 -0.81 0.02 16.44
N GLU A 5 -1.50 0.57 15.44
CA GLU A 5 -1.61 2.02 15.23
C GLU A 5 -2.16 2.75 16.47
N THR A 6 -3.09 2.13 17.20
CA THR A 6 -3.63 2.61 18.48
C THR A 6 -2.56 2.77 19.55
N SER A 7 -1.53 1.91 19.57
CA SER A 7 -0.43 2.00 20.53
C SER A 7 0.40 3.29 20.39
N PHE A 8 0.61 3.80 19.17
CA PHE A 8 1.38 5.04 18.96
C PHE A 8 0.57 6.29 19.37
N ALA A 9 -0.72 6.32 19.06
CA ALA A 9 -1.60 7.41 19.45
C ALA A 9 -1.74 7.49 20.99
N ASP A 10 -1.94 6.36 21.66
CA ASP A 10 -2.04 6.29 23.12
C ASP A 10 -0.74 6.72 23.81
N ARG A 11 0.42 6.32 23.27
CA ARG A 11 1.72 6.73 23.79
C ARG A 11 1.93 8.23 23.67
N LEU A 12 1.52 8.84 22.55
CA LEU A 12 1.59 10.27 22.32
C LEU A 12 0.67 11.02 23.28
N GLU A 13 -0.55 10.55 23.46
CA GLU A 13 -1.51 11.18 24.38
C GLU A 13 -1.01 11.17 25.83
N ARG A 14 -0.47 10.05 26.30
CA ARG A 14 0.18 9.97 27.63
C ARG A 14 1.36 10.92 27.76
N ALA A 15 2.15 11.06 26.68
CA ALA A 15 3.26 12.02 26.67
C ALA A 15 2.77 13.47 26.77
N ARG A 16 1.68 13.83 26.11
CA ARG A 16 1.01 15.13 26.23
C ARG A 16 0.52 15.38 27.66
N GLN A 17 -0.07 14.36 28.29
CA GLN A 17 -0.51 14.45 29.70
C GLN A 17 0.66 14.70 30.64
N ILE A 18 1.77 13.97 30.48
CA ILE A 18 2.99 14.17 31.27
C ILE A 18 3.54 15.59 31.04
N HIS A 19 3.63 16.04 29.79
CA HIS A 19 4.08 17.39 29.47
C HIS A 19 3.18 18.47 30.11
N SER A 20 1.86 18.35 29.98
CA SER A 20 0.92 19.27 30.60
C SER A 20 1.03 19.30 32.14
N ALA A 21 1.30 18.16 32.76
CA ALA A 21 1.53 18.09 34.21
C ALA A 21 2.83 18.85 34.59
N THR A 22 3.93 18.61 33.88
CA THR A 22 5.22 19.27 34.18
C THR A 22 5.18 20.79 34.03
N LEU A 23 4.35 21.33 33.14
CA LEU A 23 4.16 22.78 32.99
C LEU A 23 3.45 23.43 34.18
N ARG A 24 2.77 22.66 35.05
CA ARG A 24 2.03 23.15 36.21
C ARG A 24 2.77 22.94 37.53
N PHE A 25 3.97 22.37 37.50
CA PHE A 25 4.73 22.08 38.73
C PHE A 25 5.24 23.36 39.40
N VAL A 26 5.20 23.37 40.72
CA VAL A 26 5.75 24.43 41.56
C VAL A 26 6.67 23.79 42.60
N PRO A 27 7.95 24.22 42.64
CA PRO A 27 8.64 25.15 41.72
C PRO A 27 8.66 24.60 40.28
N ALA A 28 8.99 25.46 39.28
CA ALA A 28 8.95 25.06 37.89
C ALA A 28 9.87 23.88 37.58
N PHE A 29 9.44 22.98 36.70
CA PHE A 29 10.23 21.84 36.25
C PHE A 29 11.44 22.31 35.43
N ALA A 30 12.64 22.02 35.89
CA ALA A 30 13.91 22.43 35.30
C ALA A 30 14.86 21.23 35.18
N PRO A 31 14.69 20.36 34.17
CA PRO A 31 15.57 19.22 33.95
C PRO A 31 16.94 19.69 33.44
N ALA A 32 18.00 18.90 33.74
CA ALA A 32 19.34 19.16 33.22
C ALA A 32 19.40 19.09 31.68
N ASP A 33 18.62 18.20 31.08
CA ASP A 33 18.42 18.15 29.61
C ASP A 33 17.22 19.03 29.22
N LEU A 34 17.49 20.19 28.67
CA LEU A 34 16.48 21.16 28.23
C LEU A 34 15.54 20.62 27.15
N SER A 35 15.93 19.57 26.42
CA SER A 35 15.07 18.92 25.43
C SER A 35 13.86 18.19 26.05
N LEU A 36 13.84 18.03 27.37
CA LEU A 36 12.79 17.34 28.13
C LEU A 36 11.71 18.29 28.67
N ALA A 37 11.86 19.60 28.49
CA ALA A 37 10.95 20.60 29.06
C ALA A 37 10.47 21.65 28.07
N GLY A 38 9.41 22.34 28.44
CA GLY A 38 8.90 23.53 27.76
C GLY A 38 8.66 23.35 26.25
N ALA A 39 9.09 24.36 25.50
CA ALA A 39 8.87 24.42 24.05
C ALA A 39 9.60 23.30 23.28
N ALA A 40 10.79 22.89 23.74
CA ALA A 40 11.58 21.84 23.05
C ALA A 40 10.84 20.49 23.07
N PHE A 41 10.30 20.08 24.22
CA PHE A 41 9.52 18.84 24.30
C PHE A 41 8.17 18.98 23.59
N SER A 42 7.53 20.14 23.60
CA SER A 42 6.33 20.42 22.81
C SER A 42 6.58 20.23 21.30
N THR A 43 7.68 20.77 20.79
CA THR A 43 8.09 20.57 19.38
C THR A 43 8.32 19.10 19.06
N PHE A 44 8.94 18.34 19.97
CA PHE A 44 9.13 16.90 19.80
C PHE A 44 7.76 16.15 19.71
N LEU A 45 6.79 16.51 20.54
CA LEU A 45 5.44 15.92 20.49
C LEU A 45 4.70 16.26 19.18
N GLN A 46 4.87 17.46 18.65
CA GLN A 46 4.34 17.86 17.35
C GLN A 46 4.97 17.04 16.22
N ASN A 47 6.28 16.81 16.26
CA ASN A 47 6.97 15.98 15.28
C ASN A 47 6.49 14.52 15.33
N ALA A 48 6.24 13.97 16.52
CA ALA A 48 5.68 12.64 16.69
C ALA A 48 4.26 12.54 16.13
N ASP A 49 3.44 13.56 16.31
CA ASP A 49 2.09 13.65 15.74
C ASP A 49 2.12 13.72 14.21
N ALA A 50 2.99 14.58 13.66
CA ALA A 50 3.21 14.69 12.23
C ALA A 50 3.69 13.37 11.61
N ALA A 51 4.53 12.60 12.31
CA ALA A 51 4.96 11.28 11.86
C ALA A 51 3.81 10.26 11.84
N ASN A 52 2.91 10.29 12.83
CA ASN A 52 1.69 9.46 12.82
C ASN A 52 0.80 9.81 11.62
N LEU A 53 0.59 11.10 11.38
CA LEU A 53 -0.22 11.58 10.25
C LEU A 53 0.42 11.17 8.91
N SER A 54 1.75 11.28 8.79
CA SER A 54 2.49 10.87 7.59
C SER A 54 2.27 9.37 7.25
N VAL A 55 2.29 8.49 8.26
CA VAL A 55 1.99 7.05 8.04
C VAL A 55 0.55 6.85 7.60
N SER A 56 -0.41 7.54 8.21
CA SER A 56 -1.83 7.44 7.84
C SER A 56 -2.06 7.90 6.41
N ASN A 57 -1.50 9.03 6.01
CA ASN A 57 -1.62 9.55 4.64
C ASN A 57 -0.99 8.60 3.63
N ALA A 58 0.24 8.13 3.86
CA ALA A 58 0.90 7.17 2.98
C ALA A 58 0.13 5.85 2.83
N LEU A 59 -0.57 5.40 3.88
CA LEU A 59 -1.42 4.22 3.83
C LEU A 59 -2.69 4.46 3.00
N ILE A 60 -3.30 5.63 3.10
CA ILE A 60 -4.47 6.04 2.30
C ILE A 60 -4.06 6.08 0.83
N ASP A 61 -2.99 6.79 0.49
CA ASP A 61 -2.49 6.92 -0.89
C ASP A 61 -2.23 5.55 -1.54
N TRP A 62 -1.60 4.64 -0.78
CA TRP A 62 -1.39 3.27 -1.24
C TRP A 62 -2.71 2.54 -1.50
N LYS A 63 -3.67 2.59 -0.57
CA LYS A 63 -4.98 1.92 -0.70
C LYS A 63 -5.77 2.46 -1.89
N ASP A 64 -5.80 3.77 -2.08
CA ASP A 64 -6.53 4.43 -3.15
C ASP A 64 -5.94 4.06 -4.53
N THR A 65 -4.61 3.98 -4.62
CA THR A 65 -3.94 3.55 -5.85
C THR A 65 -4.23 2.07 -6.15
N VAL A 66 -4.24 1.20 -5.14
CA VAL A 66 -4.62 -0.22 -5.31
C VAL A 66 -6.08 -0.34 -5.77
N ALA A 67 -6.99 0.42 -5.18
CA ALA A 67 -8.41 0.44 -5.58
C ALA A 67 -8.59 0.93 -7.02
N SER A 68 -7.89 1.99 -7.40
CA SER A 68 -7.90 2.55 -8.76
C SER A 68 -7.40 1.54 -9.80
N ARG A 69 -6.31 0.81 -9.49
CA ARG A 69 -5.82 -0.26 -10.35
C ARG A 69 -6.84 -1.41 -10.49
N SER A 70 -7.47 -1.80 -9.39
CA SER A 70 -8.50 -2.86 -9.42
C SER A 70 -9.70 -2.49 -10.29
N LYS A 71 -10.15 -1.22 -10.22
CA LYS A 71 -11.21 -0.69 -11.08
C LYS A 71 -10.79 -0.71 -12.55
N LEU A 72 -9.58 -0.27 -12.86
CA LEU A 72 -9.04 -0.28 -14.23
C LEU A 72 -9.01 -1.69 -14.82
N LEU A 73 -8.65 -2.71 -14.01
CA LEU A 73 -8.68 -4.12 -14.43
C LEU A 73 -10.08 -4.65 -14.68
N ALA A 74 -11.06 -4.27 -13.85
CA ALA A 74 -12.45 -4.66 -14.06
C ALA A 74 -12.98 -4.08 -15.39
N GLU A 75 -12.69 -2.82 -15.65
CA GLU A 75 -13.04 -2.15 -16.91
C GLU A 75 -12.32 -2.79 -18.12
N LEU A 76 -11.03 -3.11 -17.98
CA LEU A 76 -10.25 -3.81 -19.02
C LEU A 76 -10.89 -5.14 -19.39
N ASN A 77 -11.29 -5.94 -18.41
CA ASN A 77 -11.94 -7.24 -18.67
C ASN A 77 -13.21 -7.10 -19.54
N ALA A 78 -14.02 -6.09 -19.26
CA ALA A 78 -15.21 -5.81 -20.06
C ALA A 78 -14.86 -5.37 -21.50
N ARG A 79 -13.84 -4.51 -21.67
CA ARG A 79 -13.36 -4.03 -22.96
C ARG A 79 -12.78 -5.19 -23.80
N VAL A 80 -11.95 -6.05 -23.21
CA VAL A 80 -11.37 -7.23 -23.87
C VAL A 80 -12.45 -8.20 -24.36
N LEU A 81 -13.50 -8.40 -23.55
CA LEU A 81 -14.65 -9.24 -23.98
C LEU A 81 -15.35 -8.64 -25.18
N ARG A 82 -15.62 -7.33 -25.19
CA ARG A 82 -16.29 -6.66 -26.32
C ARG A 82 -15.42 -6.66 -27.58
N ALA A 83 -14.11 -6.43 -27.43
CA ALA A 83 -13.16 -6.52 -28.54
C ALA A 83 -13.14 -7.93 -29.15
N ASN A 84 -13.10 -8.99 -28.32
CA ASN A 84 -13.17 -10.37 -28.78
C ASN A 84 -14.51 -10.69 -29.46
N ALA A 85 -15.63 -10.20 -28.91
CA ALA A 85 -16.94 -10.39 -29.54
C ALA A 85 -17.02 -9.69 -30.91
N ARG A 86 -16.44 -8.49 -31.04
CA ARG A 86 -16.38 -7.77 -32.32
C ARG A 86 -15.60 -8.59 -33.37
N VAL A 87 -14.45 -9.19 -33.02
CA VAL A 87 -13.71 -10.02 -33.96
C VAL A 87 -14.50 -11.26 -34.38
N LYS A 88 -15.22 -11.89 -33.45
CA LYS A 88 -16.07 -13.04 -33.73
C LYS A 88 -17.27 -12.73 -34.61
N SER A 89 -17.82 -11.53 -34.52
CA SER A 89 -19.03 -11.15 -35.29
C SER A 89 -18.73 -10.88 -36.76
N ASN A 90 -17.48 -10.74 -37.17
CA ASN A 90 -17.12 -10.47 -38.57
C ASN A 90 -16.50 -11.71 -39.22
N PRO A 91 -17.21 -12.37 -40.20
CA PRO A 91 -16.73 -13.58 -40.87
C PRO A 91 -15.37 -13.37 -41.59
N ALA A 92 -15.08 -12.17 -42.09
CA ALA A 92 -13.81 -11.86 -42.74
C ALA A 92 -12.59 -11.95 -41.81
N TRP A 93 -12.82 -11.91 -40.50
CA TRP A 93 -11.78 -11.98 -39.45
C TRP A 93 -11.67 -13.35 -38.80
N ALA A 94 -12.34 -14.37 -39.31
CA ALA A 94 -12.43 -15.71 -38.73
C ALA A 94 -11.04 -16.33 -38.40
N SER A 95 -10.04 -16.10 -39.25
CA SER A 95 -8.66 -16.58 -39.05
C SER A 95 -7.97 -16.00 -37.80
N HIS A 96 -8.39 -14.83 -37.32
CA HIS A 96 -7.84 -14.17 -36.13
C HIS A 96 -8.52 -14.58 -34.82
N VAL A 97 -9.72 -15.16 -34.87
CA VAL A 97 -10.54 -15.50 -33.70
C VAL A 97 -9.81 -16.37 -32.67
N PRO A 98 -9.10 -17.47 -33.06
CA PRO A 98 -8.44 -18.34 -32.08
C PRO A 98 -7.36 -17.58 -31.28
N THR A 99 -6.53 -16.78 -31.97
CA THR A 99 -5.45 -16.01 -31.34
C THR A 99 -6.00 -14.94 -30.40
N ILE A 100 -6.99 -14.17 -30.85
CA ILE A 100 -7.62 -13.10 -30.05
C ILE A 100 -8.32 -13.69 -28.83
N LYS A 101 -9.04 -14.81 -28.99
CA LYS A 101 -9.69 -15.50 -27.88
C LYS A 101 -8.66 -15.99 -26.85
N ALA A 102 -7.58 -16.64 -27.27
CA ALA A 102 -6.54 -17.15 -26.36
C ALA A 102 -5.90 -16.04 -25.54
N LEU A 103 -5.62 -14.88 -26.15
CA LEU A 103 -5.06 -13.71 -25.46
C LEU A 103 -6.08 -13.07 -24.53
N ALA A 104 -7.36 -12.97 -24.93
CA ALA A 104 -8.45 -12.49 -24.09
C ALA A 104 -8.62 -13.37 -22.83
N ASP A 105 -8.55 -14.69 -22.99
CA ASP A 105 -8.67 -15.64 -21.88
C ASP A 105 -7.48 -15.50 -20.91
N LYS A 106 -6.25 -15.28 -21.41
CA LYS A 106 -5.07 -15.02 -20.59
C LYS A 106 -5.19 -13.72 -19.77
N ILE A 107 -5.62 -12.62 -20.39
CA ILE A 107 -5.83 -11.33 -19.71
C ILE A 107 -6.84 -11.48 -18.56
N ARG A 108 -7.90 -12.26 -18.79
CA ARG A 108 -8.98 -12.52 -17.82
C ARG A 108 -8.65 -13.60 -16.79
N GLY A 109 -7.48 -14.22 -16.90
CA GLY A 109 -7.08 -15.32 -16.02
C GLY A 109 -7.92 -16.59 -16.21
N GLN A 110 -8.60 -16.73 -17.35
CA GLN A 110 -9.32 -17.94 -17.66
C GLN A 110 -8.35 -18.99 -18.22
N ARG A 111 -8.25 -20.13 -17.55
CA ARG A 111 -7.44 -21.25 -18.01
C ARG A 111 -8.12 -21.88 -19.23
N THR A 112 -7.39 -22.03 -20.32
CA THR A 112 -7.74 -22.99 -21.35
C THR A 112 -7.63 -24.39 -20.71
N PRO A 113 -8.69 -25.22 -20.68
CA PRO A 113 -8.56 -26.58 -20.18
C PRO A 113 -7.46 -27.28 -20.99
N ALA A 114 -6.42 -27.77 -20.31
CA ALA A 114 -5.46 -28.64 -20.98
C ALA A 114 -6.22 -29.85 -21.57
N PRO A 115 -5.85 -30.34 -22.78
CA PRO A 115 -6.40 -31.58 -23.31
C PRO A 115 -6.23 -32.63 -22.22
N LYS A 116 -7.31 -33.34 -21.88
CA LYS A 116 -7.22 -34.46 -20.95
C LYS A 116 -6.22 -35.47 -21.54
N PRO A 117 -5.12 -35.79 -20.85
CA PRO A 117 -4.27 -36.88 -21.29
C PRO A 117 -5.11 -38.16 -21.38
N PRO A 118 -4.84 -39.08 -22.31
CA PRO A 118 -5.45 -40.38 -22.32
C PRO A 118 -5.30 -40.99 -20.92
N LYS A 119 -6.34 -41.64 -20.41
CA LYS A 119 -6.27 -42.39 -19.16
C LYS A 119 -5.32 -43.59 -19.37
N GLU A 120 -4.07 -43.42 -19.02
CA GLU A 120 -3.17 -44.54 -18.76
C GLU A 120 -3.26 -44.88 -17.27
N GLU A 121 -3.71 -46.08 -16.97
CA GLU A 121 -3.67 -46.64 -15.62
C GLU A 121 -2.20 -46.84 -15.23
N GLY A 122 -1.75 -46.05 -14.24
CA GLY A 122 -0.39 -46.14 -13.68
C GLY A 122 0.45 -44.86 -13.72
N ALA A 123 -0.08 -43.73 -14.20
CA ALA A 123 0.67 -42.48 -14.25
C ALA A 123 0.84 -41.88 -12.84
N ALA A 124 2.11 -41.49 -12.53
CA ALA A 124 2.50 -40.74 -11.33
C ALA A 124 1.62 -39.51 -11.12
N PRO A 125 1.43 -39.02 -9.88
CA PRO A 125 0.58 -37.86 -9.59
C PRO A 125 1.05 -36.67 -10.41
N ALA A 126 0.09 -36.11 -11.17
CA ALA A 126 0.33 -34.95 -12.05
C ALA A 126 1.03 -33.86 -11.28
N ALA A 127 2.13 -33.33 -11.83
CA ALA A 127 2.88 -32.20 -11.29
C ALA A 127 1.93 -31.08 -10.85
N LYS A 128 2.21 -30.50 -9.69
CA LYS A 128 1.44 -29.35 -9.15
C LYS A 128 1.26 -28.34 -10.26
N ARG A 129 0.00 -28.04 -10.59
CA ARG A 129 -0.36 -27.05 -11.60
C ARG A 129 0.31 -25.74 -11.23
N GLU A 130 1.19 -25.25 -12.08
CA GLU A 130 1.77 -23.92 -11.95
C GLU A 130 0.61 -22.93 -11.86
N GLN A 131 0.68 -22.08 -10.84
CA GLN A 131 -0.28 -21.01 -10.64
C GLN A 131 -0.08 -20.05 -11.82
N GLY A 132 -1.08 -19.98 -12.72
CA GLY A 132 -0.94 -19.27 -14.00
C GLY A 132 -0.47 -17.83 -13.79
N ASP A 133 0.34 -17.36 -14.73
CA ASP A 133 0.83 -15.99 -14.88
C ASP A 133 -0.30 -14.97 -14.77
N GLN A 134 -0.55 -14.46 -13.56
CA GLN A 134 -1.55 -13.43 -13.27
C GLN A 134 -0.93 -12.25 -12.55
N SER A 135 0.39 -12.06 -12.69
CA SER A 135 0.98 -10.81 -12.24
C SER A 135 0.45 -9.65 -13.09
N TYR A 136 0.44 -8.46 -12.52
CA TYR A 136 0.03 -7.26 -13.27
C TYR A 136 0.94 -6.99 -14.49
N ALA A 137 2.20 -7.41 -14.43
CA ALA A 137 3.14 -7.35 -15.54
C ALA A 137 2.70 -8.29 -16.67
N ASP A 138 2.24 -9.50 -16.33
CA ASP A 138 1.77 -10.48 -17.32
C ASP A 138 0.47 -10.02 -17.97
N ILE A 139 -0.46 -9.48 -17.19
CA ILE A 139 -1.71 -8.90 -17.73
C ILE A 139 -1.37 -7.78 -18.75
N LYS A 140 -0.43 -6.89 -18.40
CA LYS A 140 0.03 -5.85 -19.31
C LYS A 140 0.65 -6.44 -20.59
N ASN A 141 1.54 -7.41 -20.46
CA ASN A 141 2.20 -8.06 -21.59
C ASN A 141 1.18 -8.76 -22.50
N HIS A 142 0.19 -9.44 -21.92
CA HIS A 142 -0.88 -10.06 -22.69
C HIS A 142 -1.78 -9.01 -23.36
N LEU A 143 -2.02 -7.87 -22.74
CA LEU A 143 -2.76 -6.76 -23.34
C LEU A 143 -2.00 -6.14 -24.51
N ASP A 144 -0.68 -5.98 -24.39
CA ASP A 144 0.15 -5.50 -25.50
C ASP A 144 0.12 -6.47 -26.68
N GLN A 145 0.22 -7.79 -26.43
CA GLN A 145 0.10 -8.84 -27.45
C GLN A 145 -1.29 -8.85 -28.07
N PHE A 146 -2.36 -8.70 -27.26
CA PHE A 146 -3.73 -8.63 -27.73
C PHE A 146 -3.95 -7.42 -28.65
N THR A 147 -3.46 -6.26 -28.26
CA THR A 147 -3.55 -5.04 -29.04
C THR A 147 -2.73 -5.15 -30.35
N ALA A 148 -1.54 -5.75 -30.29
CA ALA A 148 -0.73 -6.01 -31.49
C ALA A 148 -1.43 -6.99 -32.45
N ALA A 149 -2.13 -8.00 -31.92
CA ALA A 149 -2.90 -8.93 -32.75
C ALA A 149 -4.13 -8.24 -33.40
N LEU A 150 -4.81 -7.35 -32.68
CA LEU A 150 -5.91 -6.55 -33.23
C LEU A 150 -5.43 -5.61 -34.36
N LYS A 151 -4.26 -5.00 -34.22
CA LYS A 151 -3.66 -4.12 -35.28
C LYS A 151 -3.37 -4.86 -36.60
N LYS A 152 -3.24 -6.20 -36.57
CA LYS A 152 -3.07 -7.01 -37.78
C LYS A 152 -4.37 -7.24 -38.54
N ILE A 153 -5.49 -6.94 -37.92
CA ILE A 153 -6.83 -7.09 -38.54
C ILE A 153 -7.15 -5.82 -39.34
N THR A 154 -7.26 -5.97 -40.66
CA THR A 154 -7.56 -4.84 -41.56
C THR A 154 -8.90 -4.21 -41.16
N ASN A 155 -8.92 -2.88 -40.99
CA ASN A 155 -10.10 -2.08 -40.65
C ASN A 155 -10.72 -2.43 -39.28
N TYR A 156 -9.96 -3.04 -38.31
CA TYR A 156 -10.49 -3.33 -36.99
C TYR A 156 -11.04 -2.07 -36.31
N ASP A 157 -10.28 -0.98 -36.34
CA ASP A 157 -10.66 0.28 -35.66
C ASP A 157 -11.77 1.07 -36.42
N LEU A 158 -12.06 0.71 -37.67
CA LEU A 158 -13.10 1.37 -38.44
C LEU A 158 -14.49 1.10 -37.83
N ASN A 159 -15.18 2.15 -37.38
CA ASN A 159 -16.47 2.06 -36.68
C ASN A 159 -16.42 1.23 -35.38
N ALA A 160 -15.24 1.07 -34.75
CA ALA A 160 -15.13 0.47 -33.44
C ALA A 160 -15.59 1.48 -32.36
N PRO A 161 -16.29 1.00 -31.30
CA PRO A 161 -16.48 1.81 -30.10
C PRO A 161 -15.13 2.32 -29.58
N VAL A 162 -15.06 3.59 -29.20
CA VAL A 162 -13.80 4.29 -28.84
C VAL A 162 -12.99 3.52 -27.77
N ASP A 163 -13.66 2.92 -26.81
CA ASP A 163 -13.07 2.25 -25.67
C ASP A 163 -12.44 0.86 -25.97
N ILE A 164 -12.72 0.28 -27.14
CA ILE A 164 -12.13 -0.98 -27.62
C ILE A 164 -11.22 -0.79 -28.85
N THR A 165 -10.94 0.44 -29.25
CA THR A 165 -9.94 0.71 -30.32
C THR A 165 -8.55 0.29 -29.87
N THR A 166 -7.67 -0.03 -30.83
CA THR A 166 -6.29 -0.40 -30.52
C THR A 166 -5.54 0.70 -29.79
N ALA A 167 -5.83 1.98 -30.08
CA ALA A 167 -5.28 3.13 -29.38
C ALA A 167 -5.72 3.18 -27.91
N SER A 168 -7.02 2.99 -27.64
CA SER A 168 -7.57 3.00 -26.27
C SER A 168 -7.03 1.83 -25.43
N LEU A 169 -6.91 0.64 -26.01
CA LEU A 169 -6.33 -0.53 -25.33
C LEU A 169 -4.83 -0.34 -25.03
N SER A 170 -4.06 0.26 -25.96
CA SER A 170 -2.66 0.63 -25.70
C SER A 170 -2.54 1.66 -24.57
N ALA A 171 -3.42 2.67 -24.53
CA ALA A 171 -3.46 3.64 -23.45
C ALA A 171 -3.75 2.97 -22.10
N THR A 172 -4.65 1.98 -22.08
CA THR A 172 -4.96 1.20 -20.87
C THR A 172 -3.75 0.39 -20.39
N ALA A 173 -2.96 -0.20 -21.30
CA ALA A 173 -1.71 -0.89 -20.93
C ALA A 173 -0.70 0.07 -20.28
N SER A 174 -0.56 1.28 -20.82
CA SER A 174 0.28 2.33 -20.24
C SER A 174 -0.21 2.78 -18.86
N GLN A 175 -1.53 2.92 -18.68
CA GLN A 175 -2.13 3.25 -17.38
C GLN A 175 -1.88 2.14 -16.35
N LEU A 176 -1.99 0.86 -16.71
CA LEU A 176 -1.67 -0.25 -15.81
C LEU A 176 -0.21 -0.22 -15.36
N GLN A 177 0.72 0.10 -16.27
CA GLN A 177 2.13 0.26 -15.94
C GLN A 177 2.34 1.44 -14.97
N ALA A 178 1.73 2.59 -15.24
CA ALA A 178 1.83 3.77 -14.40
C ALA A 178 1.28 3.50 -12.97
N GLN A 179 0.12 2.84 -12.87
CA GLN A 179 -0.46 2.45 -11.58
C GLN A 179 0.45 1.48 -10.80
N SER A 180 1.09 0.54 -11.49
CA SER A 180 2.01 -0.41 -10.85
C SER A 180 3.26 0.29 -10.30
N SER A 181 3.83 1.24 -11.06
CA SER A 181 4.95 2.07 -10.62
C SER A 181 4.57 2.96 -9.43
N LEU A 182 3.37 3.54 -9.47
CA LEU A 182 2.85 4.39 -8.39
C LEU A 182 2.63 3.59 -7.10
N ILE A 183 2.12 2.37 -7.18
CA ILE A 183 1.99 1.48 -6.02
C ILE A 183 3.37 1.17 -5.42
N ALA A 184 4.38 0.89 -6.24
CA ALA A 184 5.73 0.64 -5.75
C ALA A 184 6.29 1.86 -5.00
N SER A 185 6.09 3.08 -5.52
CA SER A 185 6.51 4.31 -4.86
C SER A 185 5.77 4.55 -3.53
N HIS A 186 4.46 4.28 -3.47
CA HIS A 186 3.68 4.40 -2.23
C HIS A 186 4.08 3.37 -1.18
N VAL A 187 4.46 2.15 -1.58
CA VAL A 187 5.01 1.14 -0.65
C VAL A 187 6.33 1.63 -0.04
N GLN A 188 7.20 2.24 -0.84
CA GLN A 188 8.45 2.83 -0.35
C GLN A 188 8.19 4.01 0.59
N ALA A 189 7.29 4.92 0.23
CA ALA A 189 6.91 6.06 1.05
C ALA A 189 6.31 5.61 2.40
N LEU A 190 5.42 4.62 2.40
CA LEU A 190 4.85 4.05 3.61
C LEU A 190 5.92 3.39 4.49
N SER A 191 6.86 2.68 3.90
CA SER A 191 7.98 2.06 4.62
C SER A 191 8.87 3.12 5.27
N ALA A 192 9.21 4.18 4.54
CA ALA A 192 10.00 5.31 5.05
C ALA A 192 9.28 6.06 6.19
N ALA A 193 7.98 6.34 6.03
CA ALA A 193 7.17 6.98 7.06
C ALA A 193 7.09 6.15 8.34
N ARG A 194 6.94 4.81 8.22
CA ARG A 194 6.94 3.89 9.36
C ARG A 194 8.30 3.86 10.07
N ALA A 195 9.40 3.83 9.33
CA ALA A 195 10.74 3.86 9.89
C ALA A 195 11.01 5.18 10.64
N ALA A 196 10.62 6.32 10.06
CA ALA A 196 10.74 7.63 10.70
C ALA A 196 9.91 7.72 11.99
N ARG A 197 8.67 7.23 11.97
CA ARG A 197 7.83 7.13 13.18
C ARG A 197 8.49 6.25 14.25
N LEU A 198 8.96 5.08 13.88
CA LEU A 198 9.60 4.15 14.81
C LEU A 198 10.83 4.77 15.48
N ALA A 199 11.65 5.51 14.73
CA ALA A 199 12.80 6.22 15.28
C ALA A 199 12.40 7.28 16.32
N LEU A 200 11.29 8.00 16.09
CA LEU A 200 10.77 8.98 17.06
C LEU A 200 10.19 8.35 18.33
N TYR A 201 9.67 7.13 18.26
CA TYR A 201 9.06 6.49 19.43
C TYR A 201 10.01 5.59 20.20
N ASP A 202 10.81 4.79 19.51
CA ASP A 202 11.61 3.70 20.10
C ASP A 202 13.12 3.90 19.92
N GLY A 203 13.58 4.98 19.28
CA GLY A 203 15.00 5.34 19.18
C GLY A 203 15.62 5.67 20.54
N LEU A 204 16.95 5.72 20.59
CA LEU A 204 17.72 6.04 21.82
C LEU A 204 17.31 7.38 22.45
N SER A 205 16.93 8.36 21.63
CA SER A 205 16.38 9.67 22.02
C SER A 205 14.87 9.77 21.76
N GLY A 206 14.20 8.64 21.55
CA GLY A 206 12.77 8.58 21.19
C GLY A 206 11.87 8.89 22.38
N LEU A 207 10.56 8.89 22.11
CA LEU A 207 9.51 9.24 23.07
C LEU A 207 9.63 8.42 24.36
N GLY A 208 9.82 7.11 24.24
CA GLY A 208 9.97 6.23 25.41
C GLY A 208 11.16 6.60 26.29
N ALA A 209 12.32 6.88 25.69
CA ALA A 209 13.52 7.31 26.42
C ALA A 209 13.30 8.68 27.08
N LYS A 210 12.74 9.66 26.35
CA LYS A 210 12.45 11.00 26.88
C LYS A 210 11.49 10.96 28.07
N LEU A 211 10.42 10.16 28.00
CA LEU A 211 9.46 10.04 29.10
C LEU A 211 10.05 9.37 30.35
N LYS A 212 10.96 8.39 30.17
CA LYS A 212 11.73 7.84 31.29
C LYS A 212 12.63 8.89 31.91
N ALA A 213 13.35 9.66 31.08
CA ALA A 213 14.24 10.73 31.56
C ALA A 213 13.47 11.85 32.29
N ILE A 214 12.27 12.23 31.80
CA ILE A 214 11.39 13.19 32.49
C ILE A 214 11.00 12.66 33.88
N LYS A 215 10.59 11.40 34.00
CA LYS A 215 10.21 10.80 35.29
C LYS A 215 11.38 10.81 36.29
N GLU A 216 12.59 10.43 35.84
CA GLU A 216 13.77 10.46 36.67
C GLU A 216 14.17 11.91 37.05
N SER A 217 14.06 12.87 36.13
CA SER A 217 14.32 14.29 36.43
C SER A 217 13.34 14.85 37.44
N VAL A 218 12.04 14.51 37.33
CA VAL A 218 11.02 14.90 38.32
C VAL A 218 11.32 14.27 39.69
N LYS A 219 11.70 13.00 39.71
CA LYS A 219 12.10 12.32 40.95
C LYS A 219 13.36 12.96 41.59
N SER A 220 14.30 13.37 40.77
CA SER A 220 15.54 14.06 41.25
C SER A 220 15.21 15.45 41.80
N GLN A 221 14.38 16.22 41.12
CA GLN A 221 14.09 17.62 41.49
C GLN A 221 13.14 17.73 42.69
N TYR A 222 12.09 16.91 42.76
CA TYR A 222 11.03 17.03 43.77
C TYR A 222 11.05 15.94 44.84
N GLY A 223 11.85 14.90 44.65
CA GLY A 223 11.94 13.73 45.55
C GLY A 223 11.01 12.58 45.16
N ASN A 224 11.41 11.40 45.57
CA ASN A 224 10.61 10.18 45.40
C ASN A 224 9.35 10.26 46.29
N GLY A 225 8.18 10.05 45.72
CA GLY A 225 6.89 10.11 46.44
C GLY A 225 6.32 11.51 46.62
N SER A 226 6.94 12.57 46.05
CA SER A 226 6.37 13.90 46.00
C SER A 226 5.04 13.90 45.24
N MET A 227 4.24 14.92 45.44
CA MET A 227 2.95 15.10 44.71
C MET A 227 3.20 15.13 43.19
N GLN A 228 4.25 15.85 42.76
CA GLN A 228 4.66 15.96 41.36
C GLN A 228 5.07 14.59 40.76
N HIS A 229 5.88 13.84 41.51
CA HIS A 229 6.30 12.50 41.07
C HIS A 229 5.12 11.52 41.01
N ASN A 230 4.22 11.52 41.99
CA ASN A 230 3.05 10.64 42.02
C ASN A 230 2.06 10.97 40.89
N GLN A 231 1.93 12.23 40.50
CA GLN A 231 1.05 12.66 39.41
C GLN A 231 1.44 12.06 38.05
N ILE A 232 2.75 11.87 37.77
CA ILE A 232 3.22 11.32 36.49
C ILE A 232 3.62 9.84 36.56
N LYS A 233 3.86 9.29 37.74
CA LYS A 233 4.30 7.89 37.97
C LYS A 233 3.28 6.89 37.40
N SER A 234 1.99 7.13 37.61
CA SER A 234 0.90 6.27 37.18
C SER A 234 0.69 6.22 35.67
N LEU A 235 1.17 7.22 34.93
CA LEU A 235 1.08 7.27 33.47
C LEU A 235 2.08 6.29 32.88
N ARG A 236 1.64 5.05 32.63
CA ARG A 236 2.48 3.99 32.01
C ARG A 236 2.72 4.32 30.54
N ILE A 237 3.94 4.05 30.09
CA ILE A 237 4.43 4.26 28.73
C ILE A 237 4.44 2.92 28.00
#